data_ac7c36323eff63e720f98c32fca3ae1a
#
_entry.id   ac7c36323eff63e720f98c32fca3ae1a
#
_cell.length_a   1.000
_cell.length_b   1.000
_cell.length_c   1.000
_cell.angle_alpha   90.00
_cell.angle_beta   90.00
_cell.angle_gamma   90.00
#
_symmetry.space_group_name_H-M   'P 1'
#
loop_
_entity.id
_entity.type
_entity.pdbx_description
1 polymer ?
#
loop_
_entity_poly.entity_id
_entity_poly.type
_entity_poly.pdbx_seq_one_letter_code
_entity_poly.pdbx_strand_id
1 'polypeptide(L)'
;MRDRLLETPSQTAGPYVHIGTAPQSIGRPPLINQPGPVIESNTGEAIVIEGTVLDGAGAPVRDAMLEIWQADGLGRIGEFGLFGRTVADFSSGLFRFQSVRPGAHAQGHAPHVALLIFARGINIHLHTRIYFPQDLEAMEQDSDMKRLEPEARETLIAREAGRNEAGLPVYRFDIRLQGAGETVFFDI
;
A
#
# COMPACT_ATOMS: atom_id res chain seq x y z
N MET A 1 -13.12 27.28 -32.30
CA MET A 1 -13.29 26.75 -30.90
C MET A 1 -12.87 25.29 -30.97
N ARG A 2 -11.81 24.86 -30.29
CA ARG A 2 -11.46 23.44 -30.29
C ARG A 2 -12.45 22.77 -29.35
N ASP A 3 -13.18 21.78 -29.85
CA ASP A 3 -14.06 20.96 -28.98
C ASP A 3 -13.21 20.35 -27.86
N ARG A 4 -13.62 20.60 -26.63
CA ARG A 4 -12.98 20.00 -25.48
C ARG A 4 -13.25 18.50 -25.52
N LEU A 5 -12.19 17.71 -25.70
CA LEU A 5 -12.31 16.25 -25.64
C LEU A 5 -12.79 15.86 -24.24
N LEU A 6 -13.74 14.94 -24.20
CA LEU A 6 -14.20 14.36 -22.96
C LEU A 6 -13.13 13.42 -22.41
N GLU A 7 -13.08 13.34 -21.10
CA GLU A 7 -12.22 12.38 -20.40
C GLU A 7 -12.65 10.95 -20.74
N THR A 8 -11.67 10.06 -20.91
CA THR A 8 -11.95 8.64 -21.10
C THR A 8 -12.59 8.08 -19.83
N PRO A 9 -13.68 7.31 -19.94
CA PRO A 9 -14.27 6.67 -18.78
C PRO A 9 -13.26 5.82 -18.02
N SER A 10 -13.43 5.78 -16.70
CA SER A 10 -12.63 4.94 -15.83
C SER A 10 -12.74 3.46 -16.22
N GLN A 11 -11.62 2.76 -16.25
CA GLN A 11 -11.55 1.35 -16.66
C GLN A 11 -10.80 0.52 -15.63
N THR A 12 -11.20 -0.73 -15.48
CA THR A 12 -10.50 -1.68 -14.61
C THR A 12 -9.09 -1.98 -15.13
N ALA A 13 -8.17 -2.27 -14.23
CA ALA A 13 -6.86 -2.79 -14.57
C ALA A 13 -7.01 -4.14 -15.29
N GLY A 14 -6.51 -4.24 -16.52
CA GLY A 14 -6.51 -5.47 -17.30
C GLY A 14 -5.29 -6.34 -17.00
N PRO A 15 -5.24 -7.57 -17.53
CA PRO A 15 -4.14 -8.51 -17.29
C PRO A 15 -2.78 -8.02 -17.82
N TYR A 16 -2.78 -7.05 -18.72
CA TYR A 16 -1.56 -6.48 -19.31
C TYR A 16 -0.94 -5.33 -18.51
N VAL A 17 -1.59 -4.87 -17.43
CA VAL A 17 -1.06 -3.77 -16.60
C VAL A 17 0.35 -4.07 -16.09
N HIS A 18 0.62 -5.31 -15.72
CA HIS A 18 1.92 -5.77 -15.23
C HIS A 18 3.05 -5.66 -16.26
N ILE A 19 2.74 -5.79 -17.56
CA ILE A 19 3.75 -5.68 -18.63
C ILE A 19 4.38 -4.27 -18.63
N GLY A 20 3.57 -3.25 -18.47
CA GLY A 20 4.03 -1.86 -18.46
C GLY A 20 4.48 -1.33 -17.11
N THR A 21 3.91 -1.86 -16.01
CA THR A 21 4.10 -1.29 -14.67
C THR A 21 4.98 -2.13 -13.74
N ALA A 22 5.04 -3.43 -13.94
CA ALA A 22 5.82 -4.36 -13.13
C ALA A 22 6.31 -5.57 -13.95
N PRO A 23 7.11 -5.36 -15.03
CA PRO A 23 7.53 -6.43 -15.94
C PRO A 23 8.31 -7.55 -15.26
N GLN A 24 8.96 -7.27 -14.11
CA GLN A 24 9.66 -8.29 -13.33
C GLN A 24 8.72 -9.39 -12.83
N SER A 25 7.45 -9.07 -12.55
CA SER A 25 6.44 -10.05 -12.11
C SER A 25 6.14 -11.15 -13.16
N ILE A 26 6.45 -10.86 -14.41
CA ILE A 26 6.29 -11.80 -15.55
C ILE A 26 7.63 -12.24 -16.15
N GLY A 27 8.73 -12.12 -15.40
CA GLY A 27 10.06 -12.54 -15.83
C GLY A 27 10.71 -11.68 -16.90
N ARG A 28 10.28 -10.41 -17.05
CA ARG A 28 10.90 -9.44 -17.95
C ARG A 28 11.83 -8.51 -17.19
N PRO A 29 12.89 -7.98 -17.82
CA PRO A 29 13.74 -7.00 -17.16
C PRO A 29 12.95 -5.72 -16.83
N PRO A 30 13.32 -5.02 -15.73
CA PRO A 30 12.70 -3.74 -15.39
C PRO A 30 12.98 -2.71 -16.49
N LEU A 31 12.03 -1.82 -16.70
CA LEU A 31 12.27 -0.62 -17.49
C LEU A 31 13.18 0.32 -16.69
N ILE A 32 13.92 1.17 -17.38
CA ILE A 32 14.81 2.15 -16.74
C ILE A 32 14.00 3.03 -15.78
N ASN A 33 14.50 3.20 -14.56
CA ASN A 33 13.87 4.00 -13.49
C ASN A 33 12.47 3.52 -13.04
N GLN A 34 12.14 2.26 -13.27
CA GLN A 34 10.88 1.72 -12.80
C GLN A 34 10.95 1.41 -11.29
N PRO A 35 9.98 1.89 -10.50
CA PRO A 35 9.93 1.59 -9.07
C PRO A 35 9.72 0.09 -8.83
N GLY A 36 10.36 -0.43 -7.80
CA GLY A 36 10.24 -1.82 -7.36
C GLY A 36 9.69 -1.93 -5.94
N PRO A 37 9.70 -3.13 -5.37
CA PRO A 37 9.22 -3.38 -4.01
C PRO A 37 10.23 -2.98 -2.92
N VAL A 38 11.45 -2.59 -3.28
CA VAL A 38 12.50 -2.20 -2.34
C VAL A 38 12.67 -0.69 -2.38
N ILE A 39 12.47 -0.06 -1.23
CA ILE A 39 12.60 1.37 -1.02
C ILE A 39 13.77 1.58 -0.07
N GLU A 40 14.79 2.26 -0.55
CA GLU A 40 15.97 2.59 0.26
C GLU A 40 15.81 3.97 0.89
N SER A 41 16.19 4.08 2.15
CA SER A 41 16.28 5.34 2.89
C SER A 41 17.42 5.27 3.87
N ASN A 42 18.10 6.41 4.05
CA ASN A 42 19.18 6.56 5.04
C ASN A 42 18.64 6.89 6.45
N THR A 43 17.32 6.97 6.61
CA THR A 43 16.67 7.33 7.87
C THR A 43 15.52 6.38 8.16
N GLY A 44 15.31 6.10 9.44
CA GLY A 44 14.27 5.19 9.91
C GLY A 44 14.74 3.74 10.04
N GLU A 45 13.96 2.96 10.73
CA GLU A 45 14.15 1.51 10.87
C GLU A 45 13.73 0.81 9.59
N ALA A 46 14.62 0.01 9.01
CA ALA A 46 14.27 -0.83 7.87
C ALA A 46 13.26 -1.90 8.29
N ILE A 47 12.19 -2.04 7.52
CA ILE A 47 11.07 -2.95 7.79
C ILE A 47 10.67 -3.72 6.54
N VAL A 48 9.93 -4.80 6.74
CA VAL A 48 9.19 -5.50 5.68
C VAL A 48 7.70 -5.34 5.95
N ILE A 49 6.94 -4.98 4.92
CA ILE A 49 5.48 -4.97 4.93
C ILE A 49 5.04 -6.07 3.97
N GLU A 50 4.21 -6.99 4.44
CA GLU A 50 3.66 -8.04 3.60
C GLU A 50 2.19 -8.30 3.89
N GLY A 51 1.47 -8.86 2.94
CA GLY A 51 0.06 -9.14 3.10
C GLY A 51 -0.55 -9.80 1.89
N THR A 52 -1.86 -10.01 1.96
CA THR A 52 -2.67 -10.59 0.89
C THR A 52 -3.87 -9.69 0.65
N VAL A 53 -4.19 -9.43 -0.61
CA VAL A 53 -5.45 -8.79 -0.98
C VAL A 53 -6.50 -9.89 -1.10
N LEU A 54 -7.58 -9.79 -0.32
CA LEU A 54 -8.64 -10.79 -0.26
C LEU A 54 -9.94 -10.22 -0.85
N ASP A 55 -10.61 -10.99 -1.69
CA ASP A 55 -11.94 -10.66 -2.18
C ASP A 55 -13.04 -10.91 -1.12
N GLY A 56 -14.31 -10.67 -1.49
CA GLY A 56 -15.45 -10.86 -0.59
C GLY A 56 -15.70 -12.31 -0.16
N ALA A 57 -15.14 -13.29 -0.88
CA ALA A 57 -15.19 -14.71 -0.53
C ALA A 57 -13.99 -15.14 0.34
N GLY A 58 -13.03 -14.22 0.57
CA GLY A 58 -11.78 -14.51 1.28
C GLY A 58 -10.72 -15.17 0.41
N ALA A 59 -10.91 -15.21 -0.91
CA ALA A 59 -9.89 -15.73 -1.83
C ALA A 59 -8.86 -14.64 -2.18
N PRO A 60 -7.57 -15.01 -2.36
CA PRO A 60 -6.54 -14.05 -2.69
C PRO A 60 -6.68 -13.52 -4.13
N VAL A 61 -6.60 -12.19 -4.27
CA VAL A 61 -6.51 -11.51 -5.56
C VAL A 61 -5.05 -11.52 -6.00
N ARG A 62 -4.68 -12.56 -6.73
CA ARG A 62 -3.28 -12.90 -7.04
C ARG A 62 -2.60 -12.00 -8.07
N ASP A 63 -3.34 -11.15 -8.73
CA ASP A 63 -2.84 -10.19 -9.72
C ASP A 63 -3.06 -8.74 -9.28
N ALA A 64 -3.26 -8.51 -7.99
CA ALA A 64 -3.28 -7.16 -7.46
C ALA A 64 -1.90 -6.50 -7.60
N MET A 65 -1.88 -5.30 -8.17
CA MET A 65 -0.72 -4.42 -8.14
C MET A 65 -0.91 -3.40 -7.01
N LEU A 66 0.13 -3.19 -6.24
CA LEU A 66 0.11 -2.29 -5.09
C LEU A 66 1.22 -1.26 -5.21
N GLU A 67 0.89 -0.04 -4.81
CA GLU A 67 1.84 1.06 -4.71
C GLU A 67 1.80 1.64 -3.31
N ILE A 68 2.98 1.96 -2.78
CA ILE A 68 3.09 2.66 -1.50
C ILE A 68 3.79 4.00 -1.65
N TRP A 69 3.34 4.97 -0.87
CA TRP A 69 3.90 6.29 -0.73
C TRP A 69 4.04 6.63 0.74
N GLN A 70 5.19 7.15 1.12
CA GLN A 70 5.43 7.47 2.52
C GLN A 70 6.51 8.54 2.72
N ALA A 71 6.53 9.09 3.92
CA ALA A 71 7.66 9.86 4.41
C ALA A 71 8.84 8.95 4.78
N ASP A 72 10.03 9.52 4.88
CA ASP A 72 11.18 8.84 5.48
C ASP A 72 11.02 8.70 7.01
N GLY A 73 11.97 8.05 7.67
CA GLY A 73 11.92 7.84 9.12
C GLY A 73 11.95 9.12 9.97
N LEU A 74 12.29 10.25 9.39
CA LEU A 74 12.24 11.57 10.03
C LEU A 74 11.00 12.38 9.67
N GLY A 75 10.04 11.78 8.97
CA GLY A 75 8.81 12.46 8.54
C GLY A 75 9.00 13.41 7.36
N ARG A 76 10.08 13.31 6.61
CA ARG A 76 10.34 14.18 5.46
C ARG A 76 9.77 13.53 4.20
N ILE A 77 9.05 14.33 3.44
CA ILE A 77 8.64 13.99 2.07
C ILE A 77 9.57 14.77 1.16
N GLY A 78 10.48 14.09 0.46
CA GLY A 78 11.26 14.71 -0.59
C GLY A 78 10.40 15.10 -1.78
N GLU A 79 11.01 15.47 -2.91
CA GLU A 79 10.28 15.92 -4.11
C GLU A 79 9.19 14.92 -4.56
N PHE A 80 9.39 13.63 -4.33
CA PHE A 80 8.46 12.57 -4.72
C PHE A 80 8.06 11.63 -3.58
N GLY A 81 8.47 11.88 -2.33
CA GLY A 81 8.31 10.93 -1.22
C GLY A 81 9.12 9.64 -1.43
N LEU A 82 8.92 8.67 -0.55
CA LEU A 82 9.40 7.31 -0.75
C LEU A 82 8.30 6.50 -1.44
N PHE A 83 8.56 6.06 -2.66
CA PHE A 83 7.60 5.36 -3.52
C PHE A 83 8.09 3.95 -3.85
N GLY A 84 7.18 2.99 -3.76
CA GLY A 84 7.43 1.60 -4.17
C GLY A 84 6.24 0.97 -4.86
N ARG A 85 6.50 -0.02 -5.71
CA ARG A 85 5.49 -0.80 -6.41
C ARG A 85 5.80 -2.27 -6.35
N THR A 86 4.78 -3.08 -6.11
CA THR A 86 4.86 -4.53 -6.17
C THR A 86 3.60 -5.12 -6.81
N VAL A 87 3.67 -6.39 -7.16
CA VAL A 87 2.52 -7.20 -7.58
C VAL A 87 2.42 -8.38 -6.63
N ALA A 88 1.20 -8.78 -6.32
CA ALA A 88 0.97 -10.01 -5.56
C ALA A 88 1.56 -11.21 -6.32
N ASP A 89 2.20 -12.12 -5.62
CA ASP A 89 2.72 -13.35 -6.20
C ASP A 89 1.58 -14.20 -6.76
N PHE A 90 1.70 -14.58 -8.03
CA PHE A 90 0.63 -15.28 -8.75
C PHE A 90 0.28 -16.65 -8.16
N SER A 91 1.19 -17.27 -7.40
CA SER A 91 0.96 -18.57 -6.78
C SER A 91 0.34 -18.45 -5.39
N SER A 92 0.89 -17.59 -4.53
CA SER A 92 0.51 -17.43 -3.13
C SER A 92 -0.48 -16.29 -2.88
N GLY A 93 -0.50 -15.27 -3.74
CA GLY A 93 -1.22 -14.02 -3.52
C GLY A 93 -0.54 -13.05 -2.56
N LEU A 94 0.67 -13.38 -2.08
CA LEU A 94 1.41 -12.55 -1.14
C LEU A 94 2.04 -11.36 -1.86
N PHE A 95 1.80 -10.15 -1.38
CA PHE A 95 2.60 -8.98 -1.75
C PHE A 95 3.64 -8.68 -0.67
N ARG A 96 4.74 -8.06 -1.06
CA ARG A 96 5.80 -7.67 -0.13
C ARG A 96 6.49 -6.40 -0.56
N PHE A 97 6.75 -5.53 0.41
CA PHE A 97 7.63 -4.36 0.29
C PHE A 97 8.74 -4.45 1.34
N GLN A 98 9.92 -4.00 0.98
CA GLN A 98 10.95 -3.63 1.93
C GLN A 98 11.05 -2.11 1.93
N SER A 99 10.93 -1.50 3.10
CA SER A 99 10.90 -0.05 3.25
C SER A 99 11.50 0.35 4.60
N VAL A 100 11.23 1.56 5.03
CA VAL A 100 11.54 2.05 6.36
C VAL A 100 10.25 2.41 7.09
N ARG A 101 10.25 2.32 8.41
CA ARG A 101 9.13 2.81 9.20
C ARG A 101 9.04 4.33 9.04
N PRO A 102 7.89 4.88 8.60
CA PRO A 102 7.75 6.31 8.36
C PRO A 102 7.72 7.10 9.67
N GLY A 103 8.22 8.32 9.63
CA GLY A 103 7.97 9.33 10.67
C GLY A 103 6.71 10.15 10.34
N ALA A 104 6.21 10.90 11.32
CA ALA A 104 5.10 11.82 11.13
C ALA A 104 5.50 12.97 10.19
N HIS A 105 4.72 13.18 9.11
CA HIS A 105 5.06 14.20 8.10
C HIS A 105 4.10 15.40 8.10
N ALA A 106 2.89 15.26 8.64
CA ALA A 106 1.88 16.31 8.65
C ALA A 106 1.25 16.43 10.03
N GLN A 107 0.88 17.67 10.41
CA GLN A 107 0.14 17.90 11.63
C GLN A 107 -1.24 17.25 11.55
N GLY A 108 -1.65 16.58 12.62
CA GLY A 108 -2.95 15.94 12.72
C GLY A 108 -3.04 14.56 12.08
N HIS A 109 -1.93 14.02 11.59
CA HIS A 109 -1.85 12.65 11.09
C HIS A 109 -0.74 11.87 11.79
N ALA A 110 -1.05 10.63 12.18
CA ALA A 110 -0.05 9.69 12.68
C ALA A 110 0.87 9.21 11.53
N PRO A 111 2.08 8.70 11.86
CA PRO A 111 2.93 8.05 10.87
C PRO A 111 2.19 6.95 10.15
N HIS A 112 2.18 6.96 8.82
CA HIS A 112 1.52 5.93 8.02
C HIS A 112 2.16 5.78 6.64
N VAL A 113 1.86 4.66 6.01
CA VAL A 113 2.14 4.40 4.60
C VAL A 113 0.84 4.53 3.84
N ALA A 114 0.76 5.41 2.84
CA ALA A 114 -0.35 5.44 1.90
C ALA A 114 -0.22 4.26 0.93
N LEU A 115 -1.31 3.54 0.70
CA LEU A 115 -1.33 2.34 -0.14
C LEU A 115 -2.43 2.46 -1.19
N LEU A 116 -2.06 2.26 -2.45
CA LEU A 116 -2.98 2.19 -3.59
C LEU A 116 -3.05 0.77 -4.11
N ILE A 117 -4.24 0.33 -4.48
CA ILE A 117 -4.52 -1.02 -4.96
C ILE A 117 -5.17 -0.94 -6.33
N PHE A 118 -4.58 -1.66 -7.29
CA PHE A 118 -5.07 -1.81 -8.66
C PHE A 118 -5.29 -3.29 -8.93
N ALA A 119 -6.52 -3.67 -9.29
CA ALA A 119 -6.84 -5.06 -9.56
C ALA A 119 -7.99 -5.17 -10.58
N ARG A 120 -8.16 -6.34 -11.16
CA ARG A 120 -9.29 -6.65 -12.02
C ARG A 120 -10.60 -6.54 -11.24
N GLY A 121 -11.61 -5.92 -11.86
CA GLY A 121 -12.90 -5.67 -11.21
C GLY A 121 -12.95 -4.34 -10.43
N ILE A 122 -11.83 -3.66 -10.26
CA ILE A 122 -11.73 -2.34 -9.63
C ILE A 122 -11.54 -1.30 -10.75
N ASN A 123 -12.52 -0.42 -10.94
CA ASN A 123 -12.49 0.59 -12.00
C ASN A 123 -11.65 1.81 -11.65
N ILE A 124 -11.65 2.16 -10.36
CA ILE A 124 -10.82 3.23 -9.80
C ILE A 124 -9.94 2.56 -8.76
N HIS A 125 -8.65 2.92 -8.69
CA HIS A 125 -7.79 2.40 -7.64
C HIS A 125 -8.40 2.64 -6.25
N LEU A 126 -8.19 1.70 -5.33
CA LEU A 126 -8.57 1.88 -3.94
C LEU A 126 -7.40 2.50 -3.18
N HIS A 127 -7.70 3.42 -2.30
CA HIS A 127 -6.72 4.07 -1.45
C HIS A 127 -6.97 3.73 0.01
N THR A 128 -5.93 3.23 0.70
CA THR A 128 -5.96 2.96 2.14
C THR A 128 -4.66 3.41 2.79
N ARG A 129 -4.55 3.23 4.10
CA ARG A 129 -3.33 3.55 4.86
C ARG A 129 -2.93 2.38 5.74
N ILE A 130 -1.63 2.23 5.94
CA ILE A 130 -1.05 1.26 6.86
C ILE A 130 -0.47 2.03 8.05
N TYR A 131 -1.02 1.80 9.23
CA TYR A 131 -0.50 2.30 10.49
C TYR A 131 0.23 1.19 11.24
N PHE A 132 1.06 1.58 12.21
CA PHE A 132 1.91 0.65 12.95
C PHE A 132 1.54 0.63 14.43
N PRO A 133 1.57 -0.56 15.10
CA PRO A 133 1.15 -0.68 16.49
C PRO A 133 1.97 0.12 17.48
N GLN A 134 3.17 0.57 17.10
CA GLN A 134 4.01 1.44 17.92
C GLN A 134 3.52 2.89 17.99
N ASP A 135 2.61 3.30 17.11
CA ASP A 135 2.15 4.69 16.97
C ASP A 135 0.71 4.90 17.48
N LEU A 136 0.21 4.00 18.36
CA LEU A 136 -1.18 4.04 18.88
C LEU A 136 -1.55 5.39 19.49
N GLU A 137 -0.66 6.00 20.29
CA GLU A 137 -0.90 7.32 20.89
C GLU A 137 -1.05 8.41 19.81
N ALA A 138 -0.22 8.37 18.77
CA ALA A 138 -0.34 9.28 17.64
C ALA A 138 -1.62 9.04 16.84
N MET A 139 -2.04 7.77 16.67
CA MET A 139 -3.29 7.42 15.99
C MET A 139 -4.53 7.92 16.73
N GLU A 140 -4.51 7.98 18.06
CA GLU A 140 -5.60 8.60 18.84
C GLU A 140 -5.76 10.10 18.55
N GLN A 141 -4.71 10.76 18.08
CA GLN A 141 -4.73 12.18 17.69
C GLN A 141 -4.97 12.39 16.19
N ASP A 142 -4.87 11.34 15.38
CA ASP A 142 -5.08 11.40 13.93
C ASP A 142 -6.51 11.79 13.58
N SER A 143 -6.67 12.79 12.71
CA SER A 143 -7.97 13.37 12.34
C SER A 143 -8.87 12.41 11.59
N ASP A 144 -8.29 11.52 10.78
CA ASP A 144 -9.03 10.53 10.00
C ASP A 144 -9.39 9.33 10.86
N MET A 145 -8.45 8.85 11.69
CA MET A 145 -8.71 7.76 12.64
C MET A 145 -9.83 8.12 13.63
N LYS A 146 -9.92 9.37 14.09
CA LYS A 146 -10.99 9.82 15.00
C LYS A 146 -12.40 9.73 14.41
N ARG A 147 -12.54 9.73 13.08
CA ARG A 147 -13.83 9.63 12.39
C ARG A 147 -14.31 8.19 12.21
N LEU A 148 -13.44 7.23 12.45
CA LEU A 148 -13.73 5.81 12.26
C LEU A 148 -14.20 5.17 13.56
N GLU A 149 -15.10 4.20 13.45
CA GLU A 149 -15.46 3.32 14.55
C GLU A 149 -14.26 2.42 14.95
N PRO A 150 -14.19 1.96 16.20
CA PRO A 150 -13.04 1.17 16.68
C PRO A 150 -12.70 -0.03 15.80
N GLU A 151 -13.69 -0.83 15.39
CA GLU A 151 -13.50 -2.00 14.54
C GLU A 151 -12.95 -1.63 13.16
N ALA A 152 -13.35 -0.49 12.62
CA ALA A 152 -12.85 0.01 11.36
C ALA A 152 -11.38 0.47 11.46
N ARG A 153 -11.00 1.11 12.58
CA ARG A 153 -9.60 1.52 12.83
C ARG A 153 -8.66 0.32 12.84
N GLU A 154 -9.07 -0.80 13.44
CA GLU A 154 -8.27 -2.02 13.52
C GLU A 154 -7.89 -2.55 12.13
N THR A 155 -8.74 -2.33 11.11
CA THR A 155 -8.46 -2.76 9.73
C THR A 155 -7.31 -1.99 9.07
N LEU A 156 -6.87 -0.88 9.65
CA LEU A 156 -5.79 -0.05 9.17
C LEU A 156 -4.45 -0.29 9.87
N ILE A 157 -4.43 -1.14 10.92
CA ILE A 157 -3.25 -1.36 11.75
C ILE A 157 -2.56 -2.65 11.32
N ALA A 158 -1.31 -2.55 10.88
CA ALA A 158 -0.48 -3.70 10.59
C ALA A 158 -0.14 -4.46 11.88
N ARG A 159 0.00 -5.78 11.78
CA ARG A 159 0.38 -6.64 12.90
C ARG A 159 1.85 -7.03 12.81
N GLU A 160 2.55 -7.00 13.92
CA GLU A 160 3.90 -7.56 13.97
C GLU A 160 3.87 -9.07 13.69
N ALA A 161 4.71 -9.51 12.75
CA ALA A 161 4.82 -10.91 12.32
C ALA A 161 6.23 -11.48 12.55
N GLY A 162 6.98 -10.89 13.48
CA GLY A 162 8.33 -11.31 13.81
C GLY A 162 9.41 -10.64 12.98
N ARG A 163 10.47 -11.38 12.62
CA ARG A 163 11.58 -10.89 11.82
C ARG A 163 11.88 -11.84 10.66
N ASN A 164 12.32 -11.30 9.54
CA ASN A 164 12.78 -12.10 8.42
C ASN A 164 14.20 -12.66 8.64
N GLU A 165 14.71 -13.42 7.68
CA GLU A 165 16.07 -14.02 7.73
C GLU A 165 17.20 -12.98 7.85
N ALA A 166 16.99 -11.77 7.34
CA ALA A 166 17.91 -10.66 7.49
C ALA A 166 17.76 -9.89 8.81
N GLY A 167 16.86 -10.35 9.72
CA GLY A 167 16.61 -9.74 11.02
C GLY A 167 15.71 -8.50 10.97
N LEU A 168 15.15 -8.12 9.82
CA LEU A 168 14.25 -6.98 9.69
C LEU A 168 12.87 -7.29 10.28
N PRO A 169 12.25 -6.35 11.03
CA PRO A 169 10.88 -6.49 11.48
C PRO A 169 9.92 -6.70 10.32
N VAL A 170 8.99 -7.62 10.47
CA VAL A 170 7.95 -7.92 9.48
C VAL A 170 6.61 -7.48 10.03
N TYR A 171 5.89 -6.69 9.23
CA TYR A 171 4.53 -6.24 9.51
C TYR A 171 3.56 -6.88 8.53
N ARG A 172 2.57 -7.60 9.04
CA ARG A 172 1.51 -8.22 8.25
C ARG A 172 0.32 -7.28 8.12
N PHE A 173 -0.07 -6.98 6.88
CA PHE A 173 -1.22 -6.16 6.54
C PHE A 173 -2.06 -6.84 5.45
N ASP A 174 -3.09 -7.58 5.86
CA ASP A 174 -4.03 -8.20 4.93
C ASP A 174 -5.15 -7.21 4.60
N ILE A 175 -5.49 -7.11 3.32
CA ILE A 175 -6.47 -6.17 2.78
C ILE A 175 -7.71 -6.97 2.39
N ARG A 176 -8.85 -6.64 2.96
CA ARG A 176 -10.12 -7.25 2.61
C ARG A 176 -10.95 -6.26 1.82
N LEU A 177 -11.28 -6.63 0.57
CA LEU A 177 -11.99 -5.74 -0.35
C LEU A 177 -13.48 -5.60 -0.05
N GLN A 178 -14.10 -6.62 0.59
CA GLN A 178 -15.53 -6.63 0.89
C GLN A 178 -15.85 -7.53 2.10
N GLY A 179 -16.96 -7.23 2.78
CA GLY A 179 -17.56 -8.10 3.79
C GLY A 179 -17.11 -7.81 5.22
N ALA A 180 -17.25 -8.78 6.09
CA ALA A 180 -16.88 -8.61 7.50
C ALA A 180 -15.38 -8.34 7.64
N GLY A 181 -15.02 -7.25 8.34
CA GLY A 181 -13.64 -6.80 8.46
C GLY A 181 -13.10 -6.17 7.17
N GLU A 182 -13.95 -5.63 6.31
CA GLU A 182 -13.54 -4.85 5.15
C GLU A 182 -12.57 -3.76 5.55
N THR A 183 -11.46 -3.66 4.82
CA THR A 183 -10.46 -2.62 5.04
C THR A 183 -11.07 -1.25 4.74
N VAL A 184 -10.78 -0.26 5.57
CA VAL A 184 -11.22 1.12 5.31
C VAL A 184 -10.51 1.65 4.07
N PHE A 185 -11.27 2.16 3.11
CA PHE A 185 -10.77 2.87 1.95
C PHE A 185 -11.16 4.35 2.04
N PHE A 186 -10.24 5.21 1.62
CA PHE A 186 -10.42 6.65 1.65
C PHE A 186 -10.79 7.15 0.25
N ASP A 187 -11.75 8.05 0.20
CA ASP A 187 -12.10 8.81 -1.01
C ASP A 187 -11.26 10.09 -1.01
N ILE A 188 -10.20 10.10 -1.83
CA ILE A 188 -9.19 11.18 -1.87
C ILE A 188 -9.08 11.72 -3.29
#